data_a1e982c085bf4797f9761277faa85db3
#
_entry.id   a1e982c085bf4797f9761277faa85db3
#
_cell.length_a   1.000
_cell.length_b   1.000
_cell.length_c   1.000
_cell.angle_alpha   90.00
_cell.angle_beta   90.00
_cell.angle_gamma   90.00
#
_symmetry.space_group_name_H-M   'P 1'
#
loop_
_entity.id
_entity.type
_entity.pdbx_description
1 polymer ?
#
loop_
_entity_poly.entity_id
_entity_poly.type
_entity_poly.pdbx_seq_one_letter_code
_entity_poly.pdbx_strand_id
1 'polypeptide(L)'
;MSPQSLEKTLPISIKNELSEIIVPTIKSFLIKNTVAFSEIHTIAIGCGPGSFTGIRTIISAAKGIKKSNHHISSLGVNSLAGLAISVLEEAREHNIKYIISSIDTKRGDAFIQLFKLKSQNHLSFPFLSCNDVQPLNLENLYSYILKNKIEREE
;
A
#
# COMPACT_ATOMS: atom_id res chain seq x y z
N MET A 1 12.03 24.53 8.58
CA MET A 1 11.82 24.18 7.16
C MET A 1 11.32 22.75 7.14
N SER A 2 10.03 22.53 6.90
CA SER A 2 9.50 21.19 6.67
C SER A 2 10.07 20.67 5.35
N PRO A 3 10.57 19.40 5.30
CA PRO A 3 10.98 18.82 4.03
C PRO A 3 9.72 18.73 3.16
N GLN A 4 9.67 19.47 2.08
CA GLN A 4 8.68 19.23 1.03
C GLN A 4 8.92 17.78 0.55
N SER A 5 8.02 16.87 0.94
CA SER A 5 8.00 15.53 0.41
C SER A 5 7.70 15.62 -1.09
N LEU A 6 8.71 15.45 -1.92
CA LEU A 6 8.53 15.34 -3.36
C LEU A 6 7.86 13.99 -3.63
N GLU A 7 6.54 13.95 -3.57
CA GLU A 7 5.78 12.81 -4.06
C GLU A 7 5.80 12.80 -5.58
N LYS A 8 6.71 12.01 -6.14
CA LYS A 8 6.75 11.76 -7.57
C LYS A 8 6.24 10.35 -7.83
N THR A 9 5.20 10.23 -8.61
CA THR A 9 4.57 8.97 -8.99
C THR A 9 4.85 8.64 -10.44
N LEU A 10 5.24 7.40 -10.73
CA LEU A 10 5.36 6.87 -12.07
C LEU A 10 4.32 5.75 -12.24
N PRO A 11 3.18 6.01 -12.88
CA PRO A 11 2.23 4.95 -13.23
C PRO A 11 2.86 4.06 -14.31
N ILE A 12 3.01 2.78 -14.01
CA ILE A 12 3.52 1.79 -14.96
C ILE A 12 2.34 0.99 -15.48
N SER A 13 1.95 1.22 -16.73
CA SER A 13 1.04 0.32 -17.43
C SER A 13 1.82 -0.86 -17.98
N ILE A 14 1.63 -2.03 -17.38
CA ILE A 14 2.43 -3.22 -17.70
C ILE A 14 1.69 -4.02 -18.78
N LYS A 15 2.19 -3.96 -20.00
CA LYS A 15 1.85 -4.90 -21.08
C LYS A 15 2.83 -6.08 -21.15
N ASN A 16 4.01 -5.98 -20.52
CA ASN A 16 5.11 -6.93 -20.55
C ASN A 16 5.37 -7.55 -19.18
N GLU A 17 6.26 -8.51 -19.11
CA GLU A 17 6.62 -9.17 -17.85
C GLU A 17 7.27 -8.18 -16.88
N LEU A 18 6.60 -7.96 -15.74
CA LEU A 18 7.05 -7.05 -14.67
C LEU A 18 8.49 -7.34 -14.23
N SER A 19 8.90 -8.62 -14.26
CA SER A 19 10.23 -9.08 -13.89
C SER A 19 11.35 -8.45 -14.68
N GLU A 20 11.12 -8.19 -15.96
CA GLU A 20 12.14 -7.64 -16.87
C GLU A 20 12.27 -6.11 -16.74
N ILE A 21 11.17 -5.44 -16.43
CA ILE A 21 11.11 -3.98 -16.51
C ILE A 21 11.25 -3.28 -15.16
N ILE A 22 10.97 -3.95 -14.03
CA ILE A 22 10.86 -3.27 -12.73
C ILE A 22 12.17 -2.58 -12.31
N VAL A 23 13.30 -3.26 -12.38
CA VAL A 23 14.60 -2.70 -11.96
C VAL A 23 15.08 -1.62 -12.92
N PRO A 24 15.06 -1.81 -14.27
CA PRO A 24 15.31 -0.74 -15.21
C PRO A 24 14.43 0.48 -15.02
N THR A 25 13.14 0.28 -14.74
CA THR A 25 12.20 1.38 -14.52
C THR A 25 12.54 2.17 -13.24
N ILE A 26 12.84 1.49 -12.13
CA ILE A 26 13.29 2.16 -10.88
C ILE A 26 14.54 2.97 -11.17
N LYS A 27 15.54 2.40 -11.84
CA LYS A 27 16.76 3.11 -12.21
C LYS A 27 16.49 4.36 -13.04
N SER A 28 15.68 4.23 -14.09
CA SER A 28 15.30 5.36 -14.95
C SER A 28 14.55 6.44 -14.18
N PHE A 29 13.65 6.04 -13.27
CA PHE A 29 12.91 6.95 -12.43
C PHE A 29 13.84 7.75 -11.50
N LEU A 30 14.80 7.10 -10.86
CA LEU A 30 15.78 7.77 -9.99
C LEU A 30 16.64 8.76 -10.79
N ILE A 31 17.16 8.35 -11.95
CA ILE A 31 17.95 9.22 -12.83
C ILE A 31 17.14 10.45 -13.26
N LYS A 32 15.90 10.25 -13.72
CA LYS A 32 15.01 11.35 -14.14
C LYS A 32 14.76 12.36 -13.01
N ASN A 33 14.81 11.91 -11.77
CA ASN A 33 14.60 12.74 -10.59
C ASN A 33 15.90 13.21 -9.94
N THR A 34 17.05 12.93 -10.56
CA THR A 34 18.38 13.32 -10.06
C THR A 34 18.67 12.76 -8.65
N VAL A 35 18.21 11.51 -8.41
CA VAL A 35 18.42 10.79 -7.16
C VAL A 35 19.35 9.60 -7.41
N ALA A 36 20.41 9.47 -6.61
CA ALA A 36 21.29 8.32 -6.66
C ALA A 36 20.80 7.20 -5.73
N PHE A 37 21.14 5.94 -6.04
CA PHE A 37 20.83 4.81 -5.13
C PHE A 37 21.47 4.97 -3.75
N SER A 38 22.61 5.66 -3.66
CA SER A 38 23.28 5.97 -2.39
C SER A 38 22.47 6.88 -1.47
N GLU A 39 21.51 7.62 -2.01
CA GLU A 39 20.61 8.50 -1.26
C GLU A 39 19.34 7.78 -0.79
N ILE A 40 19.11 6.56 -1.25
CA ILE A 40 17.96 5.74 -0.83
C ILE A 40 18.31 5.01 0.46
N HIS A 41 17.58 5.29 1.53
CA HIS A 41 17.78 4.63 2.83
C HIS A 41 16.81 3.48 3.07
N THR A 42 15.60 3.58 2.51
CA THR A 42 14.55 2.57 2.70
C THR A 42 13.77 2.33 1.43
N ILE A 43 13.47 1.07 1.15
CA ILE A 43 12.53 0.65 0.10
C ILE A 43 11.29 0.09 0.77
N ALA A 44 10.14 0.73 0.57
CA ALA A 44 8.84 0.19 0.96
C ALA A 44 8.29 -0.69 -0.15
N ILE A 45 7.76 -1.86 0.21
CA ILE A 45 7.32 -2.89 -0.72
C ILE A 45 5.91 -3.32 -0.37
N GLY A 46 4.99 -3.25 -1.32
CA GLY A 46 3.66 -3.84 -1.16
C GLY A 46 3.76 -5.36 -1.07
N CYS A 47 3.50 -5.91 0.13
CA CYS A 47 3.60 -7.34 0.39
C CYS A 47 2.26 -8.09 0.21
N GLY A 48 1.27 -7.44 -0.36
CA GLY A 48 -0.05 -8.00 -0.59
C GLY A 48 -1.10 -7.55 0.44
N PRO A 49 -2.33 -8.00 0.25
CA PRO A 49 -2.80 -8.86 -0.84
C PRO A 49 -2.68 -8.23 -2.23
N GLY A 50 -2.70 -9.07 -3.28
CA GLY A 50 -2.60 -8.66 -4.68
C GLY A 50 -2.15 -9.79 -5.60
N SER A 51 -1.73 -9.46 -6.81
CA SER A 51 -1.22 -10.45 -7.77
C SER A 51 -0.04 -11.23 -7.19
N PHE A 52 -0.17 -12.55 -7.10
CA PHE A 52 0.87 -13.44 -6.56
C PHE A 52 2.21 -13.29 -7.28
N THR A 53 2.18 -13.32 -8.62
CA THR A 53 3.38 -13.14 -9.46
C THR A 53 3.96 -11.75 -9.27
N GLY A 54 3.11 -10.70 -9.28
CA GLY A 54 3.55 -9.33 -9.08
C GLY A 54 4.24 -9.12 -7.73
N ILE A 55 3.65 -9.61 -6.65
CA ILE A 55 4.22 -9.49 -5.29
C ILE A 55 5.59 -10.19 -5.21
N ARG A 56 5.71 -11.41 -5.75
CA ARG A 56 6.99 -12.13 -5.75
C ARG A 56 8.06 -11.39 -6.54
N THR A 57 7.69 -10.83 -7.69
CA THR A 57 8.61 -10.07 -8.55
C THR A 57 9.14 -8.84 -7.83
N ILE A 58 8.28 -8.02 -7.23
CA ILE A 58 8.73 -6.79 -6.54
C ILE A 58 9.54 -7.10 -5.28
N ILE A 59 9.19 -8.15 -4.54
CA ILE A 59 9.98 -8.60 -3.38
C ILE A 59 11.38 -9.07 -3.83
N SER A 60 11.46 -9.83 -4.93
CA SER A 60 12.74 -10.31 -5.48
C SER A 60 13.61 -9.15 -5.96
N ALA A 61 13.02 -8.19 -6.66
CA ALA A 61 13.71 -6.98 -7.11
C ALA A 61 14.26 -6.17 -5.92
N ALA A 62 13.45 -5.95 -4.89
CA ALA A 62 13.87 -5.22 -3.69
C ALA A 62 14.99 -5.94 -2.93
N LYS A 63 14.92 -7.29 -2.82
CA LYS A 63 16.01 -8.09 -2.24
C LYS A 63 17.30 -7.96 -3.04
N GLY A 64 17.21 -7.96 -4.38
CA GLY A 64 18.36 -7.76 -5.26
C GLY A 64 18.99 -6.38 -5.06
N ILE A 65 18.19 -5.33 -5.04
CA ILE A 65 18.63 -3.95 -4.81
C ILE A 65 19.31 -3.83 -3.44
N LYS A 66 18.68 -4.36 -2.38
CA LYS A 66 19.25 -4.35 -1.02
C LYS A 66 20.58 -5.11 -0.95
N LYS A 67 20.69 -6.27 -1.62
CA LYS A 67 21.92 -7.06 -1.63
C LYS A 67 23.08 -6.30 -2.28
N SER A 68 22.81 -5.51 -3.30
CA SER A 68 23.82 -4.69 -4.00
C SER A 68 24.10 -3.36 -3.28
N ASN A 69 23.24 -2.95 -2.33
CA ASN A 69 23.31 -1.68 -1.62
C ASN A 69 23.03 -1.93 -0.13
N HIS A 70 24.04 -2.36 0.61
CA HIS A 70 23.89 -2.84 2.00
C HIS A 70 23.35 -1.80 2.99
N HIS A 71 23.46 -0.50 2.67
CA HIS A 71 22.92 0.59 3.47
C HIS A 71 21.40 0.73 3.36
N ILE A 72 20.78 0.11 2.33
CA ILE A 72 19.32 0.20 2.11
C ILE A 72 18.62 -0.80 3.02
N SER A 73 17.66 -0.31 3.81
CA SER A 73 16.69 -1.13 4.53
C SER A 73 15.47 -1.44 3.65
N SER A 74 14.71 -2.47 3.98
CA SER A 74 13.46 -2.80 3.29
C SER A 74 12.32 -2.96 4.29
N LEU A 75 11.15 -2.39 3.95
CA LEU A 75 9.94 -2.44 4.75
C LEU A 75 8.82 -3.05 3.92
N GLY A 76 8.18 -4.11 4.46
CA GLY A 76 6.97 -4.68 3.88
C GLY A 76 5.74 -3.86 4.29
N VAL A 77 4.90 -3.53 3.34
CA VAL A 77 3.66 -2.76 3.56
C VAL A 77 2.47 -3.61 3.10
N ASN A 78 1.45 -3.71 3.94
CA ASN A 78 0.17 -4.29 3.55
C ASN A 78 -0.49 -3.40 2.49
N SER A 79 -0.88 -3.97 1.35
CA SER A 79 -1.46 -3.22 0.22
C SER A 79 -2.78 -2.54 0.59
N LEU A 80 -3.61 -3.19 1.42
CA LEU A 80 -4.87 -2.62 1.88
C LEU A 80 -4.65 -1.47 2.88
N ALA A 81 -3.62 -1.56 3.72
CA ALA A 81 -3.21 -0.47 4.59
C ALA A 81 -2.67 0.73 3.79
N GLY A 82 -1.93 0.47 2.71
CA GLY A 82 -1.51 1.51 1.78
C GLY A 82 -2.69 2.25 1.15
N LEU A 83 -3.73 1.52 0.74
CA LEU A 83 -4.97 2.13 0.22
C LEU A 83 -5.70 2.95 1.29
N ALA A 84 -5.77 2.47 2.54
CA ALA A 84 -6.36 3.24 3.63
C ALA A 84 -5.61 4.57 3.89
N ILE A 85 -4.28 4.55 3.79
CA ILE A 85 -3.46 5.76 3.95
C ILE A 85 -3.72 6.77 2.83
N SER A 86 -3.98 6.33 1.60
CA SER A 86 -4.19 7.24 0.47
C SER A 86 -5.41 8.15 0.61
N VAL A 87 -6.37 7.79 1.47
CA VAL A 87 -7.59 8.59 1.77
C VAL A 87 -7.58 9.18 3.18
N LEU A 88 -6.42 9.17 3.86
CA LEU A 88 -6.30 9.58 5.27
C LEU A 88 -6.73 11.02 5.52
N GLU A 89 -6.27 11.95 4.70
CA GLU A 89 -6.57 13.38 4.87
C GLU A 89 -8.06 13.64 4.65
N GLU A 90 -8.64 13.08 3.59
CA GLU A 90 -10.08 13.15 3.31
C GLU A 90 -10.90 12.54 4.46
N ALA A 91 -10.47 11.39 4.98
CA ALA A 91 -11.12 10.75 6.11
C ALA A 91 -11.09 11.61 7.38
N ARG A 92 -10.01 12.37 7.61
CA ARG A 92 -9.90 13.31 8.73
C ARG A 92 -10.80 14.53 8.56
N GLU A 93 -10.80 15.13 7.37
CA GLU A 93 -11.64 16.28 7.05
C GLU A 93 -13.13 16.00 7.26
N HIS A 94 -13.56 14.77 6.93
CA HIS A 94 -14.95 14.34 7.07
C HIS A 94 -15.24 13.59 8.36
N ASN A 95 -14.32 13.57 9.34
CA ASN A 95 -14.48 12.86 10.62
C ASN A 95 -14.86 11.38 10.47
N ILE A 96 -14.33 10.72 9.45
CA ILE A 96 -14.58 9.29 9.19
C ILE A 96 -13.90 8.45 10.27
N LYS A 97 -14.65 7.53 10.87
CA LYS A 97 -14.12 6.64 11.92
C LYS A 97 -13.54 5.35 11.36
N TYR A 98 -14.08 4.86 10.25
CA TYR A 98 -13.72 3.57 9.68
C TYR A 98 -13.48 3.67 8.17
N ILE A 99 -12.49 2.93 7.69
CA ILE A 99 -12.16 2.80 6.27
C ILE A 99 -12.18 1.30 5.92
N ILE A 100 -12.89 0.93 4.86
CA ILE A 100 -12.79 -0.38 4.25
C ILE A 100 -11.92 -0.25 3.02
N SER A 101 -10.80 -0.96 3.01
CA SER A 101 -9.97 -1.12 1.83
C SER A 101 -10.29 -2.43 1.13
N SER A 102 -10.34 -2.41 -0.19
CA SER A 102 -10.59 -3.61 -0.99
C SER A 102 -9.67 -3.69 -2.21
N ILE A 103 -9.30 -4.92 -2.58
CA ILE A 103 -8.54 -5.23 -3.80
C ILE A 103 -9.27 -6.36 -4.52
N ASP A 104 -9.74 -6.08 -5.74
CA ASP A 104 -10.40 -7.06 -6.60
C ASP A 104 -9.43 -8.19 -6.98
N THR A 105 -9.82 -9.44 -6.75
CA THR A 105 -9.02 -10.62 -7.12
C THR A 105 -9.15 -10.99 -8.60
N LYS A 106 -10.09 -10.38 -9.34
CA LYS A 106 -10.48 -10.74 -10.71
C LYS A 106 -11.11 -12.13 -10.82
N ARG A 107 -11.66 -12.66 -9.72
CA ARG A 107 -12.29 -14.01 -9.65
C ARG A 107 -13.69 -13.98 -9.02
N GLY A 108 -14.31 -12.78 -8.92
CA GLY A 108 -15.64 -12.60 -8.32
C GLY A 108 -15.63 -12.35 -6.82
N ASP A 109 -14.44 -12.24 -6.22
CA ASP A 109 -14.24 -11.85 -4.83
C ASP A 109 -13.23 -10.71 -4.71
N ALA A 110 -13.13 -10.12 -3.53
CA ALA A 110 -12.14 -9.12 -3.20
C ALA A 110 -11.45 -9.45 -1.88
N PHE A 111 -10.17 -9.11 -1.76
CA PHE A 111 -9.54 -9.00 -0.46
C PHE A 111 -10.00 -7.72 0.20
N ILE A 112 -10.48 -7.83 1.44
CA ILE A 112 -10.93 -6.68 2.20
C ILE A 112 -10.28 -6.62 3.58
N GLN A 113 -10.15 -5.42 4.10
CA GLN A 113 -9.73 -5.17 5.48
C GLN A 113 -10.38 -3.90 6.00
N LEU A 114 -10.86 -3.95 7.25
CA LEU A 114 -11.43 -2.83 7.97
C LEU A 114 -10.38 -2.18 8.84
N PHE A 115 -10.29 -0.87 8.75
CA PHE A 115 -9.41 -0.04 9.56
C PHE A 115 -10.21 0.99 10.35
N LYS A 116 -9.87 1.14 11.64
CA LYS A 116 -10.39 2.22 12.49
C LYS A 116 -9.35 3.34 12.56
N LEU A 117 -9.79 4.57 12.28
CA LEU A 117 -8.94 5.75 12.41
C LEU A 117 -8.64 6.02 13.89
N LYS A 118 -7.37 6.23 14.21
CA LYS A 118 -6.95 6.65 15.55
C LYS A 118 -7.13 8.16 15.70
N SER A 119 -7.52 8.60 16.91
CA SER A 119 -7.36 10.00 17.29
C SER A 119 -5.88 10.38 17.23
N GLN A 120 -5.61 11.61 16.81
CA GLN A 120 -4.30 12.12 16.43
C GLN A 120 -3.18 11.80 17.43
N ASN A 121 -2.29 10.89 17.03
CA ASN A 121 -0.99 10.73 17.64
C ASN A 121 0.04 10.68 16.50
N HIS A 122 0.83 11.74 16.34
CA HIS A 122 1.71 11.96 15.19
C HIS A 122 2.86 10.93 15.04
N LEU A 123 3.05 10.03 16.01
CA LEU A 123 4.20 9.11 16.07
C LEU A 123 3.85 7.65 15.76
N SER A 124 2.58 7.32 15.53
CA SER A 124 2.17 5.93 15.27
C SER A 124 1.38 5.80 13.97
N PHE A 125 1.34 4.60 13.42
CA PHE A 125 0.50 4.29 12.26
C PHE A 125 -0.95 4.75 12.53
N PRO A 126 -1.57 5.52 11.63
CA PRO A 126 -2.81 6.25 11.90
C PRO A 126 -4.05 5.37 12.05
N PHE A 127 -3.94 4.09 11.73
CA PHE A 127 -5.05 3.14 11.78
C PHE A 127 -4.79 1.99 12.74
N LEU A 128 -5.89 1.42 13.27
CA LEU A 128 -5.93 0.09 13.85
C LEU A 128 -6.59 -0.84 12.84
N SER A 129 -5.95 -1.97 12.54
CA SER A 129 -6.62 -3.06 11.85
C SER A 129 -7.68 -3.64 12.79
N CYS A 130 -8.94 -3.66 12.34
CA CYS A 130 -10.05 -4.22 13.13
C CYS A 130 -10.15 -5.74 12.94
N ASN A 131 -9.55 -6.28 11.88
CA ASN A 131 -9.57 -7.70 11.53
C ASN A 131 -8.41 -8.06 10.60
N ASP A 132 -8.22 -9.35 10.39
CA ASP A 132 -7.31 -9.86 9.39
C ASP A 132 -7.84 -9.65 7.97
N VAL A 133 -6.93 -9.72 7.00
CA VAL A 133 -7.29 -9.71 5.57
C VAL A 133 -8.16 -10.91 5.26
N GLN A 134 -9.31 -10.68 4.63
CA GLN A 134 -10.26 -11.73 4.28
C GLN A 134 -10.63 -11.64 2.80
N PRO A 135 -10.75 -12.79 2.09
CA PRO A 135 -11.49 -12.83 0.84
C PRO A 135 -12.98 -12.67 1.14
N LEU A 136 -13.66 -11.82 0.40
CA LEU A 136 -15.10 -11.59 0.54
C LEU A 136 -15.73 -11.50 -0.83
N ASN A 137 -16.81 -12.27 -1.05
CA ASN A 137 -17.69 -12.03 -2.19
C ASN A 137 -18.36 -10.66 -2.02
N LEU A 138 -18.32 -9.84 -3.05
CA LEU A 138 -18.88 -8.47 -3.02
C LEU A 138 -20.37 -8.43 -2.67
N GLU A 139 -21.13 -9.47 -3.01
CA GLU A 139 -22.54 -9.62 -2.63
C GLU A 139 -22.73 -9.66 -1.09
N ASN A 140 -21.73 -10.11 -0.36
CA ASN A 140 -21.75 -10.21 1.09
C ASN A 140 -21.18 -8.97 1.81
N LEU A 141 -20.79 -7.94 1.08
CA LEU A 141 -20.14 -6.75 1.65
C LEU A 141 -21.04 -6.05 2.68
N TYR A 142 -22.34 -5.92 2.39
CA TYR A 142 -23.29 -5.29 3.31
C TYR A 142 -23.41 -6.08 4.63
N SER A 143 -23.54 -7.39 4.54
CA SER A 143 -23.56 -8.28 5.72
C SER A 143 -22.27 -8.21 6.53
N TYR A 144 -21.13 -8.07 5.85
CA TYR A 144 -19.83 -7.89 6.49
C TYR A 144 -19.77 -6.58 7.28
N ILE A 145 -20.25 -5.48 6.70
CA ILE A 145 -20.31 -4.16 7.35
C ILE A 145 -21.15 -4.24 8.61
N LEU A 146 -22.35 -4.81 8.53
CA LEU A 146 -23.25 -4.97 9.68
C LEU A 146 -22.64 -5.85 10.78
N LYS A 147 -22.02 -6.98 10.43
CA LYS A 147 -21.40 -7.89 11.38
C LYS A 147 -20.27 -7.23 12.18
N ASN A 148 -19.54 -6.32 11.56
CA ASN A 148 -18.43 -5.61 12.22
C ASN A 148 -18.91 -4.36 12.98
N LYS A 149 -20.23 -4.18 13.16
CA LYS A 149 -20.83 -3.04 13.90
C LYS A 149 -20.31 -1.68 13.41
N ILE A 150 -20.18 -1.53 12.09
CA ILE A 150 -19.90 -0.25 11.48
C ILE A 150 -21.24 0.50 11.42
N GLU A 151 -21.74 0.91 12.60
CA GLU A 151 -22.95 1.72 12.68
C GLU A 151 -22.63 3.13 12.16
N ARG A 152 -23.49 3.62 11.27
CA ARG A 152 -23.62 5.06 11.07
C ARG A 152 -24.23 5.58 12.37
N GLU A 153 -23.44 6.27 13.18
CA GLU A 153 -24.03 7.21 14.13
C GLU A 153 -24.61 8.34 13.26
N GLU A 154 -25.94 8.47 13.29
CA GLU A 154 -26.68 9.57 12.69
C GLU A 154 -26.35 10.90 13.38
#